data_5e4a638494af4c614e205d5cc1f3fdae
#
_entry.id   5e4a638494af4c614e205d5cc1f3fdae
#
_cell.length_a   1.000
_cell.length_b   1.000
_cell.length_c   1.000
_cell.angle_alpha   90.00
_cell.angle_beta   90.00
_cell.angle_gamma   90.00
#
_symmetry.space_group_name_H-M   'P 1'
#
loop_
_entity.id
_entity.type
_entity.pdbx_description
1 polymer ?
#
loop_
_entity_poly.entity_id
_entity_poly.type
_entity_poly.pdbx_seq_one_letter_code
_entity_poly.pdbx_strand_id
1 'polypeptide(L)'
;MAEKPIRLCVWSGPRNISTALMYSFAQRDDTTVYDEPLYAHYLVNSSAKDYHPGADDIIAAMENDGEKVVADIILGAQPTPVAFFKQMTHHLVKLERAFLKQTVNVMLIRHPRDMLPSYAEQVSQPTMRDVGYKMHLDLVEYLRSLGQEPPVLDAEATLMNPGGVLRKLCGRIGIPFDEAMLSWPAGARPEDGIWAQYWYTSVHRSTGFQPYKPKTEPFPEQLEPLLEECMPYYEALVKKAITAD
;
A
#
# COMPACT_ATOMS: atom_id res chain seq x y z
N MET A 1 28.06 -9.02 13.96
CA MET A 1 27.65 -8.49 12.64
C MET A 1 26.30 -7.84 12.86
N ALA A 2 26.09 -6.61 12.43
CA ALA A 2 24.74 -6.00 12.51
C ALA A 2 23.75 -6.85 11.69
N GLU A 3 22.62 -7.18 12.27
CA GLU A 3 21.54 -7.87 11.53
C GLU A 3 21.12 -7.01 10.34
N LYS A 4 20.84 -7.67 9.22
CA LYS A 4 20.35 -6.97 8.03
C LYS A 4 18.95 -6.41 8.32
N PRO A 5 18.65 -5.15 7.97
CA PRO A 5 17.34 -4.59 8.21
C PRO A 5 16.25 -5.36 7.43
N ILE A 6 15.10 -5.51 8.05
CA ILE A 6 13.89 -6.01 7.38
C ILE A 6 13.34 -4.88 6.49
N ARG A 7 13.33 -5.11 5.18
CA ARG A 7 12.77 -4.20 4.19
C ARG A 7 11.36 -4.67 3.84
N LEU A 8 10.38 -4.09 4.50
CA LEU A 8 8.97 -4.48 4.36
C LEU A 8 8.30 -3.61 3.29
N CYS A 9 8.07 -4.17 2.11
CA CYS A 9 7.30 -3.53 1.05
C CYS A 9 5.83 -3.96 1.13
N VAL A 10 4.94 -3.01 1.41
CA VAL A 10 3.50 -3.24 1.43
C VAL A 10 2.88 -2.71 0.14
N TRP A 11 2.47 -3.63 -0.71
CA TRP A 11 1.93 -3.37 -2.04
C TRP A 11 0.41 -3.26 -2.00
N SER A 12 -0.12 -2.15 -2.46
CA SER A 12 -1.54 -1.82 -2.35
C SER A 12 -2.07 -1.20 -3.66
N GLY A 13 -3.38 -1.14 -3.79
CA GLY A 13 -4.08 -0.25 -4.72
C GLY A 13 -4.45 1.08 -4.04
N PRO A 14 -4.98 2.05 -4.80
CA PRO A 14 -5.39 3.34 -4.26
C PRO A 14 -6.59 3.21 -3.30
N ARG A 15 -6.83 4.25 -2.51
CA ARG A 15 -7.99 4.34 -1.58
C ARG A 15 -8.16 3.13 -0.67
N ASN A 16 -7.05 2.54 -0.29
CA ASN A 16 -6.95 1.47 0.69
C ASN A 16 -6.54 2.04 2.06
N ILE A 17 -6.36 1.17 3.05
CA ILE A 17 -5.90 1.54 4.40
C ILE A 17 -4.36 1.57 4.50
N SER A 18 -3.64 1.65 3.39
CA SER A 18 -2.17 1.61 3.35
C SER A 18 -1.50 2.72 4.15
N THR A 19 -2.06 3.94 4.14
CA THR A 19 -1.55 5.05 4.95
C THR A 19 -1.83 4.83 6.45
N ALA A 20 -2.99 4.31 6.83
CA ALA A 20 -3.26 3.91 8.21
C ALA A 20 -2.30 2.82 8.69
N LEU A 21 -1.98 1.86 7.82
CA LEU A 21 -1.00 0.82 8.12
C LEU A 21 0.42 1.41 8.23
N MET A 22 0.81 2.35 7.38
CA MET A 22 2.07 3.09 7.51
C MET A 22 2.14 3.84 8.83
N TYR A 23 1.08 4.56 9.22
CA TYR A 23 1.02 5.25 10.51
C TYR A 23 1.10 4.30 11.70
N SER A 24 0.47 3.13 11.59
CA SER A 24 0.58 2.05 12.57
C SER A 24 2.03 1.60 12.77
N PHE A 25 2.75 1.31 11.69
CA PHE A 25 4.15 0.91 11.75
C PHE A 25 5.07 2.04 12.22
N ALA A 26 4.75 3.30 11.94
CA ALA A 26 5.50 4.47 12.40
C ALA A 26 5.43 4.69 13.93
N GLN A 27 4.55 3.99 14.66
CA GLN A 27 4.50 4.06 16.12
C GLN A 27 5.54 3.15 16.80
N ARG A 28 6.21 2.31 16.06
CA ARG A 28 7.24 1.41 16.57
C ARG A 28 8.59 2.13 16.66
N ASP A 29 9.29 2.02 17.75
CA ASP A 29 10.62 2.65 17.95
C ASP A 29 11.70 2.03 17.04
N ASP A 30 11.48 0.80 16.54
CA ASP A 30 12.42 0.06 15.69
C ASP A 30 12.15 0.22 14.18
N THR A 31 11.21 1.10 13.78
CA THR A 31 10.73 1.17 12.40
C THR A 31 10.83 2.58 11.82
N THR A 32 11.40 2.69 10.63
CA THR A 32 11.31 3.88 9.77
C THR A 32 10.33 3.60 8.63
N VAL A 33 9.47 4.55 8.31
CA VAL A 33 8.47 4.41 7.25
C VAL A 33 8.77 5.33 6.07
N TYR A 34 8.42 4.87 4.87
CA TYR A 34 8.61 5.59 3.61
C TYR A 34 7.29 5.56 2.83
N ASP A 35 6.81 6.74 2.49
CA ASP A 35 5.55 6.90 1.77
C ASP A 35 5.80 6.93 0.25
N GLU A 36 5.40 5.91 -0.44
CA GLU A 36 5.40 5.75 -1.91
C GLU A 36 6.68 6.24 -2.63
N PRO A 37 7.87 5.75 -2.29
CA PRO A 37 9.12 6.25 -2.87
C PRO A 37 9.21 6.14 -4.40
N LEU A 38 8.42 5.25 -5.03
CA LEU A 38 8.36 5.06 -6.48
C LEU A 38 7.30 5.94 -7.18
N TYR A 39 6.64 6.88 -6.48
CA TYR A 39 5.53 7.62 -7.08
C TYR A 39 5.97 8.53 -8.24
N ALA A 40 7.05 9.30 -8.08
CA ALA A 40 7.56 10.13 -9.16
C ALA A 40 8.01 9.29 -10.38
N HIS A 41 8.66 8.13 -10.13
CA HIS A 41 8.98 7.18 -11.20
C HIS A 41 7.73 6.74 -11.98
N TYR A 42 6.65 6.39 -11.29
CA TYR A 42 5.39 6.03 -11.92
C TYR A 42 4.83 7.16 -12.78
N LEU A 43 4.81 8.38 -12.27
CA LEU A 43 4.27 9.54 -12.99
C LEU A 43 5.03 9.80 -14.28
N VAL A 44 6.36 9.78 -14.29
CA VAL A 44 7.16 10.04 -15.53
C VAL A 44 7.09 8.87 -16.52
N ASN A 45 6.72 7.67 -16.08
CA ASN A 45 6.68 6.47 -16.91
C ASN A 45 5.27 6.04 -17.35
N SER A 46 4.25 6.83 -17.02
CA SER A 46 2.85 6.54 -17.35
C SER A 46 2.10 7.80 -17.77
N SER A 47 0.88 7.66 -18.30
CA SER A 47 -0.02 8.79 -18.55
C SER A 47 -0.66 9.36 -17.29
N ALA A 48 -0.39 8.78 -16.11
CA ALA A 48 -0.97 9.24 -14.85
C ALA A 48 -0.57 10.68 -14.51
N LYS A 49 0.59 11.15 -14.95
CA LYS A 49 1.01 12.55 -14.80
C LYS A 49 -0.01 13.56 -15.35
N ASP A 50 -0.80 13.16 -16.34
CA ASP A 50 -1.73 14.06 -17.03
C ASP A 50 -3.01 14.31 -16.22
N TYR A 51 -3.30 13.46 -15.20
CA TYR A 51 -4.54 13.53 -14.41
C TYR A 51 -4.37 13.33 -12.90
N HIS A 52 -3.19 12.92 -12.42
CA HIS A 52 -2.96 12.85 -10.98
C HIS A 52 -2.75 14.24 -10.38
N PRO A 53 -3.45 14.58 -9.29
CA PRO A 53 -3.32 15.89 -8.66
C PRO A 53 -1.90 16.10 -8.12
N GLY A 54 -1.30 17.26 -8.44
CA GLY A 54 0.04 17.64 -7.99
C GLY A 54 1.18 16.88 -8.68
N ALA A 55 0.97 16.26 -9.84
CA ALA A 55 1.96 15.43 -10.51
C ALA A 55 3.29 16.15 -10.78
N ASP A 56 3.26 17.38 -11.27
CA ASP A 56 4.48 18.15 -11.56
C ASP A 56 5.28 18.45 -10.27
N ASP A 57 4.60 18.80 -9.17
CA ASP A 57 5.25 19.05 -7.89
C ASP A 57 5.88 17.76 -7.32
N ILE A 58 5.20 16.62 -7.46
CA ILE A 58 5.70 15.31 -7.02
C ILE A 58 6.97 14.95 -7.82
N ILE A 59 6.93 15.10 -9.15
CA ILE A 59 8.07 14.80 -10.03
C ILE A 59 9.25 15.72 -9.70
N ALA A 60 9.00 16.98 -9.38
CA ALA A 60 10.05 17.94 -9.03
C ALA A 60 10.68 17.70 -7.65
N ALA A 61 9.89 17.14 -6.70
CA ALA A 61 10.31 16.97 -5.31
C ALA A 61 10.99 15.62 -5.03
N MET A 62 10.84 14.62 -5.89
CA MET A 62 11.28 13.24 -5.65
C MET A 62 12.29 12.76 -6.72
N GLU A 63 13.11 11.76 -6.35
CA GLU A 63 13.86 10.98 -7.34
C GLU A 63 12.88 10.23 -8.25
N ASN A 64 13.01 10.43 -9.55
CA ASN A 64 12.13 9.82 -10.56
C ASN A 64 12.80 8.70 -11.38
N ASP A 65 14.07 8.42 -11.14
CA ASP A 65 14.77 7.24 -11.64
C ASP A 65 14.47 6.07 -10.68
N GLY A 66 13.59 5.14 -11.10
CA GLY A 66 13.18 4.02 -10.28
C GLY A 66 14.32 3.09 -9.86
N GLU A 67 15.35 2.92 -10.70
CA GLU A 67 16.50 2.07 -10.34
C GLU A 67 17.32 2.74 -9.22
N LYS A 68 17.46 4.06 -9.22
CA LYS A 68 18.07 4.79 -8.11
C LYS A 68 17.24 4.72 -6.84
N VAL A 69 15.90 4.87 -6.94
CA VAL A 69 15.00 4.70 -5.78
C VAL A 69 15.17 3.31 -5.17
N VAL A 70 15.25 2.28 -6.02
CA VAL A 70 15.49 0.90 -5.55
C VAL A 70 16.86 0.79 -4.86
N ALA A 71 17.92 1.27 -5.50
CA ALA A 71 19.29 1.12 -5.00
C ALA A 71 19.53 1.92 -3.70
N ASP A 72 19.11 3.18 -3.68
CA ASP A 72 19.50 4.14 -2.64
C ASP A 72 18.49 4.21 -1.48
N ILE A 73 17.20 4.00 -1.75
CA ILE A 73 16.14 4.10 -0.74
C ILE A 73 15.69 2.72 -0.28
N ILE A 74 15.24 1.84 -1.20
CA ILE A 74 14.65 0.55 -0.80
C ILE A 74 15.75 -0.41 -0.31
N LEU A 75 16.83 -0.57 -1.06
CA LEU A 75 17.95 -1.46 -0.73
C LEU A 75 19.09 -0.76 0.01
N GLY A 76 19.08 0.55 0.08
CA GLY A 76 20.09 1.36 0.76
C GLY A 76 20.21 1.09 2.26
N ALA A 77 21.11 1.80 2.93
CA ALA A 77 21.26 1.74 4.38
C ALA A 77 19.98 2.24 5.07
N GLN A 78 19.56 1.53 6.12
CA GLN A 78 18.37 1.87 6.88
C GLN A 78 18.75 2.33 8.29
N PRO A 79 18.09 3.39 8.81
CA PRO A 79 18.41 3.92 10.15
C PRO A 79 17.90 3.03 11.28
N THR A 80 16.94 2.15 11.01
CA THR A 80 16.28 1.29 11.99
C THR A 80 16.27 -0.18 11.53
N PRO A 81 16.09 -1.13 12.46
CA PRO A 81 15.98 -2.56 12.13
C PRO A 81 14.88 -2.91 11.13
N VAL A 82 13.77 -2.15 11.10
CA VAL A 82 12.66 -2.33 10.17
C VAL A 82 12.51 -1.07 9.31
N ALA A 83 12.48 -1.25 8.01
CA ALA A 83 12.13 -0.20 7.05
C ALA A 83 10.82 -0.59 6.37
N PHE A 84 9.78 0.19 6.60
CA PHE A 84 8.46 -0.01 6.01
C PHE A 84 8.29 0.89 4.79
N PHE A 85 8.03 0.30 3.64
CA PHE A 85 7.79 1.01 2.39
C PHE A 85 6.31 0.84 2.00
N LYS A 86 5.53 1.90 2.11
CA LYS A 86 4.21 1.94 1.50
C LYS A 86 4.38 2.06 -0.01
N GLN A 87 3.80 1.13 -0.77
CA GLN A 87 3.98 1.03 -2.21
C GLN A 87 2.64 0.85 -2.92
N MET A 88 2.53 1.38 -4.12
CA MET A 88 1.44 1.06 -5.03
C MET A 88 1.93 0.06 -6.07
N THR A 89 1.16 -1.01 -6.31
CA THR A 89 1.58 -2.08 -7.22
C THR A 89 1.79 -1.56 -8.65
N HIS A 90 0.99 -0.59 -9.09
CA HIS A 90 1.14 0.02 -10.41
C HIS A 90 2.38 0.93 -10.54
N HIS A 91 3.06 1.27 -9.43
CA HIS A 91 4.33 2.00 -9.49
C HIS A 91 5.50 1.17 -10.01
N LEU A 92 5.36 -0.16 -10.13
CA LEU A 92 6.36 -1.06 -10.72
C LEU A 92 6.45 -0.98 -12.26
N VAL A 93 5.83 0.01 -12.88
CA VAL A 93 5.89 0.22 -14.33
C VAL A 93 7.33 0.40 -14.80
N LYS A 94 7.75 -0.28 -15.88
CA LYS A 94 9.09 -0.19 -16.48
C LYS A 94 10.25 -0.28 -15.48
N LEU A 95 10.11 -1.07 -14.43
CA LEU A 95 11.10 -1.27 -13.38
C LEU A 95 11.47 -2.75 -13.28
N GLU A 96 12.77 -3.02 -13.18
CA GLU A 96 13.26 -4.37 -12.93
C GLU A 96 12.85 -4.85 -11.53
N ARG A 97 12.24 -6.04 -11.45
CA ARG A 97 11.63 -6.55 -10.23
C ARG A 97 12.55 -7.46 -9.39
N ALA A 98 13.79 -7.66 -9.82
CA ALA A 98 14.73 -8.56 -9.15
C ALA A 98 15.02 -8.16 -7.69
N PHE A 99 14.91 -6.86 -7.35
CA PHE A 99 15.10 -6.36 -6.00
C PHE A 99 14.10 -6.95 -4.99
N LEU A 100 12.91 -7.37 -5.44
CA LEU A 100 11.88 -7.98 -4.59
C LEU A 100 12.35 -9.27 -3.89
N LYS A 101 13.40 -9.90 -4.39
CA LYS A 101 14.07 -11.03 -3.72
C LYS A 101 14.73 -10.64 -2.38
N GLN A 102 15.05 -9.36 -2.20
CA GLN A 102 15.76 -8.81 -1.05
C GLN A 102 14.83 -8.09 -0.08
N THR A 103 13.52 -8.14 -0.33
CA THR A 103 12.50 -7.49 0.49
C THR A 103 11.49 -8.51 1.00
N VAL A 104 10.87 -8.20 2.12
CA VAL A 104 9.66 -8.88 2.61
C VAL A 104 8.47 -8.20 1.96
N ASN A 105 7.66 -8.95 1.22
CA ASN A 105 6.57 -8.40 0.43
C ASN A 105 5.22 -8.79 1.04
N VAL A 106 4.35 -7.82 1.24
CA VAL A 106 2.98 -7.98 1.77
C VAL A 106 2.01 -7.36 0.79
N MET A 107 0.92 -8.05 0.50
CA MET A 107 -0.16 -7.53 -0.33
C MET A 107 -1.26 -6.96 0.57
N LEU A 108 -1.71 -5.75 0.28
CA LEU A 108 -2.86 -5.13 0.94
C LEU A 108 -3.96 -4.89 -0.08
N ILE A 109 -5.06 -5.63 0.05
CA ILE A 109 -6.21 -5.55 -0.85
C ILE A 109 -7.42 -4.93 -0.15
N ARG A 110 -8.36 -4.44 -0.94
CA ARG A 110 -9.65 -3.94 -0.49
C ARG A 110 -10.73 -4.37 -1.47
N HIS A 111 -11.93 -4.62 -0.98
CA HIS A 111 -13.05 -4.98 -1.85
C HIS A 111 -13.29 -3.87 -2.91
N PRO A 112 -13.36 -4.20 -4.21
CA PRO A 112 -13.50 -3.18 -5.27
C PRO A 112 -14.74 -2.31 -5.10
N ARG A 113 -15.86 -2.87 -4.65
CA ARG A 113 -17.11 -2.12 -4.38
C ARG A 113 -16.92 -1.00 -3.35
N ASP A 114 -16.02 -1.19 -2.38
CA ASP A 114 -15.73 -0.16 -1.36
C ASP A 114 -14.71 0.87 -1.84
N MET A 115 -13.81 0.47 -2.75
CA MET A 115 -12.70 1.30 -3.19
C MET A 115 -13.08 2.19 -4.38
N LEU A 116 -13.72 1.63 -5.41
CA LEU A 116 -13.96 2.30 -6.70
C LEU A 116 -14.72 3.63 -6.58
N PRO A 117 -15.83 3.75 -5.81
CA PRO A 117 -16.53 5.02 -5.69
C PRO A 117 -15.65 6.13 -5.10
N SER A 118 -14.85 5.80 -4.07
CA SER A 118 -13.96 6.76 -3.44
C SER A 118 -12.78 7.17 -4.33
N TYR A 119 -12.34 6.30 -5.23
CA TYR A 119 -11.29 6.63 -6.19
C TYR A 119 -11.82 7.50 -7.34
N ALA A 120 -13.03 7.22 -7.80
CA ALA A 120 -13.70 7.98 -8.86
C ALA A 120 -14.00 9.44 -8.49
N GLU A 121 -14.01 9.79 -7.19
CA GLU A 121 -14.07 11.20 -6.73
C GLU A 121 -12.84 12.03 -7.18
N GLN A 122 -11.68 11.37 -7.37
CA GLN A 122 -10.42 12.03 -7.75
C GLN A 122 -10.04 11.76 -9.20
N VAL A 123 -10.36 10.58 -9.73
CA VAL A 123 -10.06 10.13 -11.09
C VAL A 123 -11.37 9.75 -11.77
N SER A 124 -11.87 10.62 -12.66
CA SER A 124 -13.23 10.54 -13.22
C SER A 124 -13.50 9.27 -14.04
N GLN A 125 -12.50 8.68 -14.65
CA GLN A 125 -12.61 7.46 -15.48
C GLN A 125 -11.50 6.46 -15.09
N PRO A 126 -11.59 5.81 -13.91
CA PRO A 126 -10.58 4.88 -13.47
C PRO A 126 -10.56 3.64 -14.37
N THR A 127 -9.36 3.11 -14.62
CA THR A 127 -9.13 1.90 -15.38
C THR A 127 -8.54 0.80 -14.52
N MET A 128 -8.51 -0.45 -14.99
CA MET A 128 -7.84 -1.57 -14.31
C MET A 128 -6.38 -1.26 -13.97
N ARG A 129 -5.68 -0.50 -14.82
CA ARG A 129 -4.30 -0.08 -14.55
C ARG A 129 -4.20 0.82 -13.33
N ASP A 130 -5.14 1.76 -13.17
CA ASP A 130 -5.12 2.75 -12.09
C ASP A 130 -5.46 2.11 -10.74
N VAL A 131 -6.33 1.11 -10.73
CA VAL A 131 -6.76 0.41 -9.51
C VAL A 131 -5.92 -0.81 -9.15
N GLY A 132 -5.17 -1.37 -10.12
CA GLY A 132 -4.09 -2.33 -9.90
C GLY A 132 -4.47 -3.77 -9.55
N TYR A 133 -5.74 -4.19 -9.57
CA TYR A 133 -6.14 -5.55 -9.12
C TYR A 133 -5.45 -6.67 -9.90
N LYS A 134 -5.38 -6.56 -11.23
CA LYS A 134 -4.64 -7.53 -12.03
C LYS A 134 -3.16 -7.55 -11.63
N MET A 135 -2.57 -6.36 -11.45
CA MET A 135 -1.15 -6.25 -11.09
C MET A 135 -0.86 -6.83 -9.70
N HIS A 136 -1.81 -6.80 -8.77
CA HIS A 136 -1.67 -7.48 -7.48
C HIS A 136 -1.49 -8.98 -7.66
N LEU A 137 -2.34 -9.62 -8.47
CA LEU A 137 -2.23 -11.07 -8.71
C LEU A 137 -0.93 -11.41 -9.46
N ASP A 138 -0.62 -10.65 -10.53
CA ASP A 138 0.63 -10.81 -11.29
C ASP A 138 1.87 -10.68 -10.37
N LEU A 139 1.85 -9.75 -9.41
CA LEU A 139 2.95 -9.59 -8.45
C LEU A 139 3.04 -10.78 -7.50
N VAL A 140 1.93 -11.28 -6.98
CA VAL A 140 1.91 -12.47 -6.12
C VAL A 140 2.48 -13.68 -6.86
N GLU A 141 2.10 -13.90 -8.12
CA GLU A 141 2.62 -14.99 -8.93
C GLU A 141 4.13 -14.84 -9.20
N TYR A 142 4.58 -13.61 -9.47
CA TYR A 142 6.01 -13.34 -9.61
C TYR A 142 6.78 -13.62 -8.32
N LEU A 143 6.29 -13.17 -7.17
CA LEU A 143 6.92 -13.42 -5.86
C LEU A 143 6.99 -14.93 -5.55
N ARG A 144 5.96 -15.68 -5.90
CA ARG A 144 5.97 -17.15 -5.79
C ARG A 144 7.02 -17.79 -6.66
N SER A 145 7.22 -17.29 -7.88
CA SER A 145 8.30 -17.78 -8.75
C SER A 145 9.70 -17.53 -8.17
N LEU A 146 9.83 -16.56 -7.25
CA LEU A 146 11.04 -16.28 -6.48
C LEU A 146 11.14 -17.11 -5.18
N GLY A 147 10.17 -17.98 -4.90
CA GLY A 147 10.10 -18.78 -3.68
C GLY A 147 9.54 -18.05 -2.46
N GLN A 148 8.86 -16.90 -2.65
CA GLN A 148 8.18 -16.18 -1.59
C GLN A 148 6.67 -16.50 -1.59
N GLU A 149 6.06 -16.59 -0.41
CA GLU A 149 4.59 -16.62 -0.25
C GLU A 149 4.18 -15.35 0.51
N PRO A 150 3.84 -14.27 -0.22
CA PRO A 150 3.56 -13.00 0.43
C PRO A 150 2.29 -13.08 1.28
N PRO A 151 2.31 -12.59 2.54
CA PRO A 151 1.10 -12.39 3.32
C PRO A 151 0.13 -11.47 2.57
N VAL A 152 -1.16 -11.79 2.64
CA VAL A 152 -2.23 -10.94 2.12
C VAL A 152 -3.01 -10.36 3.29
N LEU A 153 -3.17 -9.05 3.30
CA LEU A 153 -4.06 -8.31 4.20
C LEU A 153 -5.29 -7.88 3.40
N ASP A 154 -6.47 -8.13 3.93
CA ASP A 154 -7.69 -7.52 3.45
C ASP A 154 -8.11 -6.35 4.35
N ALA A 155 -8.53 -5.25 3.74
CA ALA A 155 -8.88 -4.03 4.47
C ALA A 155 -10.04 -4.24 5.44
N GLU A 156 -11.10 -4.96 5.03
CA GLU A 156 -12.25 -5.26 5.88
C GLU A 156 -11.82 -6.10 7.09
N ALA A 157 -11.17 -7.22 6.86
CA ALA A 157 -10.68 -8.10 7.93
C ALA A 157 -9.75 -7.36 8.89
N THR A 158 -8.87 -6.49 8.36
CA THR A 158 -7.97 -5.67 9.19
C THR A 158 -8.73 -4.66 10.04
N LEU A 159 -9.74 -3.98 9.48
CA LEU A 159 -10.53 -2.98 10.20
C LEU A 159 -11.48 -3.61 11.22
N MET A 160 -11.92 -4.85 11.01
CA MET A 160 -12.74 -5.58 11.98
C MET A 160 -11.96 -6.02 13.22
N ASN A 161 -10.70 -6.42 13.07
CA ASN A 161 -9.83 -6.79 14.19
C ASN A 161 -8.36 -6.42 13.90
N PRO A 162 -7.98 -5.12 14.02
CA PRO A 162 -6.64 -4.67 13.71
C PRO A 162 -5.55 -5.38 14.54
N GLY A 163 -5.78 -5.53 15.85
CA GLY A 163 -4.82 -6.16 16.76
C GLY A 163 -4.54 -7.63 16.41
N GLY A 164 -5.60 -8.40 16.13
CA GLY A 164 -5.47 -9.80 15.74
C GLY A 164 -4.75 -9.98 14.40
N VAL A 165 -5.14 -9.18 13.38
CA VAL A 165 -4.52 -9.25 12.05
C VAL A 165 -3.06 -8.80 12.07
N LEU A 166 -2.75 -7.68 12.75
CA LEU A 166 -1.37 -7.17 12.85
C LEU A 166 -0.47 -8.11 13.65
N ARG A 167 -0.96 -8.74 14.71
CA ARG A 167 -0.21 -9.74 15.46
C ARG A 167 0.18 -10.93 14.58
N LYS A 168 -0.74 -11.42 13.77
CA LYS A 168 -0.45 -12.50 12.81
C LYS A 168 0.49 -12.06 11.69
N LEU A 169 0.33 -10.82 11.17
CA LEU A 169 1.24 -10.27 10.19
C LEU A 169 2.67 -10.19 10.75
N CYS A 170 2.83 -9.57 11.93
CA CYS A 170 4.14 -9.43 12.59
C CYS A 170 4.82 -10.79 12.78
N GLY A 171 4.08 -11.80 13.22
CA GLY A 171 4.59 -13.16 13.34
C GLY A 171 5.06 -13.76 12.00
N ARG A 172 4.34 -13.51 10.90
CA ARG A 172 4.73 -13.98 9.56
C ARG A 172 5.95 -13.28 8.97
N ILE A 173 6.17 -12.02 9.31
CA ILE A 173 7.32 -11.25 8.81
C ILE A 173 8.51 -11.27 9.79
N GLY A 174 8.38 -11.97 10.93
CA GLY A 174 9.47 -12.20 11.86
C GLY A 174 9.79 -11.03 12.79
N ILE A 175 8.82 -10.17 13.11
CA ILE A 175 8.96 -9.08 14.09
C ILE A 175 7.97 -9.25 15.25
N PRO A 176 8.28 -8.75 16.47
CA PRO A 176 7.30 -8.74 17.55
C PRO A 176 6.15 -7.77 17.23
N PHE A 177 4.94 -8.15 17.65
CA PHE A 177 3.81 -7.21 17.62
C PHE A 177 3.97 -6.20 18.77
N ASP A 178 3.63 -4.93 18.48
CA ASP A 178 3.63 -3.84 19.43
C ASP A 178 2.23 -3.22 19.51
N GLU A 179 1.69 -3.08 20.72
CA GLU A 179 0.36 -2.47 20.96
C GLU A 179 0.32 -0.98 20.52
N ALA A 180 1.48 -0.30 20.50
CA ALA A 180 1.58 1.08 19.98
C ALA A 180 1.09 1.18 18.53
N MET A 181 1.18 0.10 17.74
CA MET A 181 0.70 0.05 16.35
C MET A 181 -0.82 0.29 16.21
N LEU A 182 -1.59 0.22 17.28
CA LEU A 182 -3.06 0.33 17.22
C LEU A 182 -3.57 1.78 17.29
N SER A 183 -2.73 2.74 17.65
CA SER A 183 -3.13 4.14 17.77
C SER A 183 -2.00 5.10 17.38
N TRP A 184 -2.37 6.26 16.90
CA TRP A 184 -1.44 7.34 16.50
C TRP A 184 -2.06 8.71 16.73
N PRO A 185 -1.25 9.78 16.88
CA PRO A 185 -1.76 11.15 16.94
C PRO A 185 -2.47 11.57 15.66
N ALA A 186 -3.57 12.32 15.76
CA ALA A 186 -4.22 12.95 14.62
C ALA A 186 -3.34 14.03 14.00
N GLY A 187 -3.51 14.28 12.70
CA GLY A 187 -2.82 15.33 11.95
C GLY A 187 -1.91 14.81 10.87
N ALA A 188 -1.34 15.75 10.10
CA ALA A 188 -0.31 15.47 9.12
C ALA A 188 1.01 15.07 9.80
N ARG A 189 1.81 14.28 9.14
CA ARG A 189 3.04 13.69 9.69
C ARG A 189 4.26 14.04 8.85
N PRO A 190 5.46 14.08 9.45
CA PRO A 190 6.70 14.37 8.71
C PRO A 190 6.99 13.38 7.58
N GLU A 191 6.56 12.15 7.72
CA GLU A 191 6.73 11.07 6.75
C GLU A 191 5.75 11.09 5.58
N ASP A 192 4.72 11.96 5.64
CA ASP A 192 3.73 12.08 4.57
C ASP A 192 4.37 12.69 3.31
N GLY A 193 4.09 12.06 2.16
CA GLY A 193 4.44 12.65 0.87
C GLY A 193 3.64 13.94 0.59
N ILE A 194 4.17 14.80 -0.29
CA ILE A 194 3.56 16.08 -0.64
C ILE A 194 2.14 15.95 -1.24
N TRP A 195 1.79 14.76 -1.74
CA TRP A 195 0.45 14.42 -2.22
C TRP A 195 -0.59 14.23 -1.10
N ALA A 196 -0.18 14.19 0.17
CA ALA A 196 -1.08 13.99 1.30
C ALA A 196 -2.25 14.99 1.32
N GLN A 197 -2.02 16.23 0.89
CA GLN A 197 -3.06 17.26 0.78
C GLN A 197 -4.24 16.85 -0.11
N TYR A 198 -4.03 15.97 -1.10
CA TYR A 198 -5.07 15.49 -2.02
C TYR A 198 -5.73 14.19 -1.53
N TRP A 199 -4.99 13.35 -0.78
CA TRP A 199 -5.40 11.97 -0.53
C TRP A 199 -5.65 11.62 0.95
N TYR A 200 -5.05 12.38 1.93
CA TYR A 200 -4.96 11.94 3.32
C TYR A 200 -5.94 12.59 4.29
N THR A 201 -6.92 13.37 3.80
CA THR A 201 -7.89 14.08 4.63
C THR A 201 -8.55 13.18 5.70
N SER A 202 -8.92 11.95 5.34
CA SER A 202 -9.58 11.03 6.28
C SER A 202 -8.61 10.45 7.30
N VAL A 203 -7.41 10.04 6.88
CA VAL A 203 -6.42 9.45 7.78
C VAL A 203 -5.83 10.50 8.73
N HIS A 204 -5.67 11.75 8.31
CA HIS A 204 -5.25 12.86 9.17
C HIS A 204 -6.22 13.13 10.35
N ARG A 205 -7.50 12.77 10.20
CA ARG A 205 -8.51 12.90 11.28
C ARG A 205 -8.57 11.68 12.18
N SER A 206 -7.88 10.59 11.82
CA SER A 206 -7.91 9.35 12.58
C SER A 206 -6.83 9.32 13.66
N THR A 207 -7.12 8.56 14.71
CA THR A 207 -6.18 8.26 15.81
C THR A 207 -5.97 6.76 15.99
N GLY A 208 -6.33 5.97 14.96
CA GLY A 208 -6.27 4.52 14.93
C GLY A 208 -7.07 3.99 13.74
N PHE A 209 -7.10 2.67 13.60
CA PHE A 209 -7.92 2.02 12.59
C PHE A 209 -9.40 2.28 12.86
N GLN A 210 -10.08 2.87 11.87
CA GLN A 210 -11.50 3.16 12.02
C GLN A 210 -12.31 1.87 11.82
N PRO A 211 -13.35 1.63 12.65
CA PRO A 211 -14.19 0.45 12.47
C PRO A 211 -14.75 0.34 11.05
N TYR A 212 -14.72 -0.86 10.50
CA TYR A 212 -15.31 -1.11 9.18
C TYR A 212 -16.80 -0.75 9.19
N LYS A 213 -17.22 -0.03 8.17
CA LYS A 213 -18.62 0.33 7.92
C LYS A 213 -18.96 -0.06 6.48
N PRO A 214 -19.85 -1.05 6.28
CA PRO A 214 -20.34 -1.36 4.95
C PRO A 214 -20.94 -0.12 4.29
N LYS A 215 -20.67 0.08 3.00
CA LYS A 215 -21.33 1.12 2.23
C LYS A 215 -22.78 0.71 1.97
N THR A 216 -23.70 1.61 2.26
CA THR A 216 -25.15 1.41 2.07
C THR A 216 -25.68 2.16 0.84
N GLU A 217 -24.90 3.10 0.31
CA GLU A 217 -25.25 3.88 -0.88
C GLU A 217 -25.26 2.98 -2.12
N PRO A 218 -26.16 3.24 -3.08
CA PRO A 218 -26.17 2.54 -4.37
C PRO A 218 -24.79 2.65 -5.04
N PHE A 219 -24.34 1.56 -5.62
CA PHE A 219 -23.08 1.57 -6.36
C PHE A 219 -23.27 2.33 -7.69
N PRO A 220 -22.33 3.21 -8.10
CA PRO A 220 -22.45 3.98 -9.34
C PRO A 220 -22.45 3.06 -10.58
N GLU A 221 -23.51 3.12 -11.38
CA GLU A 221 -23.70 2.26 -12.57
C GLU A 221 -22.52 2.34 -13.56
N GLN A 222 -21.93 3.52 -13.73
CA GLN A 222 -20.78 3.70 -14.63
C GLN A 222 -19.52 2.96 -14.17
N LEU A 223 -19.44 2.51 -12.92
CA LEU A 223 -18.32 1.74 -12.39
C LEU A 223 -18.56 0.22 -12.37
N GLU A 224 -19.78 -0.24 -12.67
CA GLU A 224 -20.10 -1.67 -12.68
C GLU A 224 -19.19 -2.48 -13.62
N PRO A 225 -18.89 -2.05 -14.87
CA PRO A 225 -17.99 -2.82 -15.74
C PRO A 225 -16.60 -3.00 -15.13
N LEU A 226 -16.04 -1.96 -14.50
CA LEU A 226 -14.74 -2.04 -13.85
C LEU A 226 -14.80 -2.88 -12.58
N LEU A 227 -15.91 -2.83 -11.82
CA LEU A 227 -16.13 -3.71 -10.69
C LEU A 227 -16.09 -5.18 -11.11
N GLU A 228 -16.86 -5.55 -12.15
CA GLU A 228 -16.88 -6.91 -12.69
C GLU A 228 -15.50 -7.37 -13.15
N GLU A 229 -14.72 -6.49 -13.79
CA GLU A 229 -13.35 -6.77 -14.20
C GLU A 229 -12.40 -6.98 -12.99
N CYS A 230 -12.57 -6.25 -11.90
CA CYS A 230 -11.72 -6.34 -10.70
C CYS A 230 -12.02 -7.58 -9.83
N MET A 231 -13.27 -8.01 -9.77
CA MET A 231 -13.73 -9.04 -8.82
C MET A 231 -12.95 -10.35 -8.88
N PRO A 232 -12.67 -10.96 -10.07
CA PRO A 232 -11.93 -12.22 -10.12
C PRO A 232 -10.55 -12.16 -9.47
N TYR A 233 -9.85 -11.04 -9.62
CA TYR A 233 -8.53 -10.82 -9.02
C TYR A 233 -8.60 -10.65 -7.50
N TYR A 234 -9.58 -9.89 -7.02
CA TYR A 234 -9.83 -9.73 -5.59
C TYR A 234 -10.18 -11.08 -4.94
N GLU A 235 -11.12 -11.83 -5.52
CA GLU A 235 -11.55 -13.13 -5.00
C GLU A 235 -10.44 -14.18 -4.97
N ALA A 236 -9.49 -14.13 -5.90
CA ALA A 236 -8.32 -15.00 -5.90
C ALA A 236 -7.38 -14.72 -4.73
N LEU A 237 -7.26 -13.45 -4.33
CA LEU A 237 -6.36 -13.00 -3.28
C LEU A 237 -6.98 -13.06 -1.88
N VAL A 238 -8.25 -12.67 -1.73
CA VAL A 238 -8.91 -12.61 -0.42
C VAL A 238 -9.02 -13.97 0.28
N LYS A 239 -9.10 -15.06 -0.49
CA LYS A 239 -9.07 -16.44 0.04
C LYS A 239 -7.81 -16.78 0.83
N LYS A 240 -6.74 -15.99 0.68
CA LYS A 240 -5.44 -16.15 1.35
C LYS A 240 -5.18 -15.06 2.38
N ALA A 241 -6.13 -14.16 2.55
CA ALA A 241 -5.99 -13.07 3.50
C ALA A 241 -5.86 -13.58 4.94
N ILE A 242 -5.06 -12.85 5.72
CA ILE A 242 -4.95 -13.08 7.15
C ILE A 242 -6.27 -12.69 7.79
N THR A 243 -6.87 -13.64 8.49
CA THR A 243 -8.05 -13.40 9.35
C THR A 243 -7.61 -13.44 10.82
N ALA A 244 -8.21 -12.60 11.64
CA ALA A 244 -8.14 -12.76 13.09
C ALA A 244 -9.11 -13.88 13.48
N ASP A 245 -8.67 -14.79 14.36
CA ASP A 245 -9.52 -15.80 14.95
C ASP A 245 -10.43 -15.14 15.98
#